data_421c3f6911a8853facc6e6ead29abd10
#
_entry.id   421c3f6911a8853facc6e6ead29abd10
#
_cell.length_a   1.000
_cell.length_b   1.000
_cell.length_c   1.000
_cell.angle_alpha   90.00
_cell.angle_beta   90.00
_cell.angle_gamma   90.00
#
_symmetry.space_group_name_H-M   'P 1'
#
loop_
_entity.id
_entity.type
_entity.pdbx_description
1 polymer ?
#
loop_
_entity_poly.entity_id
_entity_poly.type
_entity_poly.pdbx_seq_one_letter_code
_entity_poly.pdbx_strand_id
1 'polypeptide(L)'
;MTTRRDFIKTVAAIAGGVLLQPHRISAMTHDDKVWFMPDEGDPHKRTWMAFGASKKVWGGTLLPEVQRNLATVALTIAKYESVSMLVREEDYATARTLMGKAVNLIPCPLDDLWMRDIGPVFVVTEAGGKAGIGFNFNGWGEKQDFDRDAKVAGFVAKTSGAERIRTNLVLEGGGIEVDGQGTAIIAESCVLNSNRNPGVEKAACGVELKRLLGLEKIIWLPGIQGKDITDGHTDFYARFAKPGVVVAGYDPDPKSFDHAVTTRHLEILRAATDAEGRSLKVVVLEAPSDVREEYASDDFAAGYINFYVCNGA
;
A
#
# COMPACT_ATOMS: atom_id res chain seq x y z
N MET A 1 26.13 -24.89 -6.85
CA MET A 1 25.01 -24.24 -6.10
C MET A 1 25.54 -23.93 -4.71
N THR A 2 26.04 -22.71 -4.52
CA THR A 2 26.58 -22.21 -3.25
C THR A 2 25.45 -21.53 -2.51
N THR A 3 25.14 -21.98 -1.31
CA THR A 3 24.02 -21.42 -0.52
C THR A 3 24.48 -20.14 0.20
N ARG A 4 23.52 -19.26 0.54
CA ARG A 4 23.74 -18.00 1.29
C ARG A 4 24.63 -18.14 2.55
N ARG A 5 24.78 -19.33 3.09
CA ARG A 5 25.65 -19.64 4.24
C ARG A 5 27.14 -19.61 3.92
N ASP A 6 27.53 -19.81 2.67
CA ASP A 6 28.95 -19.92 2.30
C ASP A 6 29.59 -18.55 2.02
N PHE A 7 28.79 -17.52 1.73
CA PHE A 7 29.27 -16.16 1.46
C PHE A 7 29.75 -15.41 2.73
N ILE A 8 29.24 -15.76 3.90
CA ILE A 8 29.56 -15.08 5.17
C ILE A 8 30.89 -15.56 5.77
N LYS A 9 31.49 -16.67 5.30
CA LYS A 9 32.70 -17.26 5.87
C LYS A 9 34.02 -16.83 5.20
N THR A 10 34.00 -16.05 4.13
CA THR A 10 35.21 -15.76 3.34
C THR A 10 35.80 -14.34 3.57
N VAL A 11 35.30 -13.55 4.49
CA VAL A 11 35.78 -12.14 4.74
C VAL A 11 36.59 -12.03 6.05
N ALA A 12 37.00 -13.10 6.66
CA ALA A 12 37.80 -13.07 7.90
C ALA A 12 39.19 -13.62 7.69
N ALA A 13 40.07 -12.97 6.94
CA ALA A 13 41.53 -13.10 7.06
C ALA A 13 42.26 -12.09 6.14
N ILE A 14 42.54 -10.88 6.59
CA ILE A 14 43.78 -10.13 6.35
C ILE A 14 43.81 -9.04 7.44
N ALA A 15 44.59 -9.28 8.50
CA ALA A 15 44.92 -8.28 9.49
C ALA A 15 46.43 -7.98 9.42
N GLY A 16 46.77 -6.78 8.97
CA GLY A 16 48.11 -6.19 9.07
C GLY A 16 47.98 -4.84 9.76
N GLY A 17 48.60 -4.72 10.94
CA GLY A 17 48.34 -3.64 11.91
C GLY A 17 48.86 -2.26 11.52
N VAL A 18 48.10 -1.26 11.91
CA VAL A 18 48.55 0.10 12.23
C VAL A 18 47.79 0.54 13.47
N LEU A 19 48.56 0.83 14.54
CA LEU A 19 48.04 1.42 15.79
C LEU A 19 47.63 2.87 15.54
N LEU A 20 46.34 3.21 15.60
CA LEU A 20 45.79 4.53 15.74
C LEU A 20 44.78 4.52 16.89
N GLN A 21 44.86 5.55 17.73
CA GLN A 21 44.12 5.74 18.98
C GLN A 21 42.61 5.68 18.78
N PRO A 22 41.83 5.18 19.78
CA PRO A 22 40.40 5.07 19.65
C PRO A 22 39.70 6.41 19.83
N HIS A 23 39.29 7.02 18.73
CA HIS A 23 38.16 7.94 18.80
C HIS A 23 36.92 7.11 19.10
N ARG A 24 36.31 7.37 20.25
CA ARG A 24 35.02 6.82 20.62
C ARG A 24 33.97 7.25 19.59
N ILE A 25 33.81 6.44 18.56
CA ILE A 25 32.59 6.46 17.76
C ILE A 25 31.52 5.84 18.66
N SER A 26 30.59 6.68 19.12
CA SER A 26 29.37 6.22 19.77
C SER A 26 28.70 5.23 18.82
N ALA A 27 28.68 3.95 19.20
CA ALA A 27 27.95 2.92 18.48
C ALA A 27 26.46 3.33 18.50
N MET A 28 25.97 3.84 17.38
CA MET A 28 24.53 3.81 17.10
C MET A 28 24.17 2.33 17.04
N THR A 29 23.47 1.84 18.07
CA THR A 29 22.80 0.57 18.03
C THR A 29 21.71 0.66 16.98
N HIS A 30 22.05 0.38 15.73
CA HIS A 30 21.07 0.05 14.71
C HIS A 30 20.51 -1.31 15.09
N ASP A 31 19.24 -1.35 15.35
CA ASP A 31 18.43 -2.56 15.47
C ASP A 31 18.64 -3.35 14.16
N ASP A 32 19.38 -4.48 14.21
CA ASP A 32 19.75 -5.30 13.05
C ASP A 32 18.55 -6.08 12.45
N LYS A 33 17.32 -5.60 12.68
CA LYS A 33 16.11 -6.21 12.16
C LYS A 33 15.99 -5.97 10.67
N VAL A 34 15.96 -7.05 9.90
CA VAL A 34 15.64 -7.02 8.47
C VAL A 34 14.12 -7.11 8.33
N TRP A 35 13.51 -6.01 7.93
CA TRP A 35 12.08 -5.91 7.66
C TRP A 35 11.78 -6.22 6.20
N PHE A 36 10.64 -6.85 5.93
CA PHE A 36 10.09 -6.98 4.59
C PHE A 36 8.57 -6.86 4.60
N MET A 37 8.00 -6.36 3.53
CA MET A 37 6.56 -6.29 3.32
C MET A 37 6.09 -7.62 2.73
N PRO A 38 5.18 -8.37 3.41
CA PRO A 38 4.63 -9.62 2.88
C PRO A 38 3.70 -9.34 1.68
N ASP A 39 3.47 -10.36 0.87
CA ASP A 39 2.42 -10.38 -0.16
C ASP A 39 1.03 -10.26 0.48
N GLU A 40 0.07 -9.66 -0.24
CA GLU A 40 -1.31 -9.53 0.29
C GLU A 40 -2.01 -10.89 0.44
N GLY A 41 -1.57 -11.92 -0.27
CA GLY A 41 -2.07 -13.30 -0.13
C GLY A 41 -1.48 -14.09 1.05
N ASP A 42 -0.48 -13.54 1.75
CA ASP A 42 0.07 -14.18 2.96
C ASP A 42 -0.96 -14.21 4.10
N PRO A 43 -0.90 -15.21 5.00
CA PRO A 43 -1.91 -15.35 6.05
C PRO A 43 -2.06 -14.11 6.94
N HIS A 44 -3.26 -13.56 7.02
CA HIS A 44 -3.62 -12.42 7.83
C HIS A 44 -4.05 -12.83 9.24
N LYS A 45 -3.65 -12.05 10.23
CA LYS A 45 -4.19 -12.15 11.58
C LYS A 45 -5.54 -11.45 11.69
N ARG A 46 -5.72 -10.37 10.93
CA ARG A 46 -6.97 -9.60 10.81
C ARG A 46 -6.89 -8.55 9.71
N THR A 47 -8.04 -8.17 9.20
CA THR A 47 -8.24 -7.03 8.32
C THR A 47 -8.59 -5.78 9.13
N TRP A 48 -8.02 -4.65 8.76
CA TRP A 48 -8.41 -3.34 9.25
C TRP A 48 -9.24 -2.61 8.18
N MET A 49 -10.34 -2.00 8.60
CA MET A 49 -11.20 -1.18 7.74
C MET A 49 -11.57 0.12 8.47
N ALA A 50 -12.13 1.11 7.75
CA ALA A 50 -12.62 2.36 8.33
C ALA A 50 -14.05 2.65 7.88
N PHE A 51 -14.93 2.97 8.84
CA PHE A 51 -16.30 3.39 8.64
C PHE A 51 -16.39 4.91 8.84
N GLY A 52 -15.64 5.63 7.97
CA GLY A 52 -15.42 7.07 8.07
C GLY A 52 -16.16 7.90 7.02
N ALA A 53 -16.96 7.27 6.13
CA ALA A 53 -17.70 7.97 5.11
C ALA A 53 -18.57 9.08 5.71
N SER A 54 -18.42 10.32 5.23
CA SER A 54 -19.11 11.49 5.77
C SER A 54 -20.03 12.15 4.76
N LYS A 55 -21.06 12.84 5.28
CA LYS A 55 -21.96 13.65 4.44
C LYS A 55 -21.20 14.77 3.69
N LYS A 56 -20.09 15.24 4.26
CA LYS A 56 -19.26 16.28 3.64
C LYS A 56 -18.62 15.78 2.33
N VAL A 57 -18.11 14.54 2.31
CA VAL A 57 -17.42 13.92 1.16
C VAL A 57 -18.43 13.25 0.21
N TRP A 58 -19.37 12.46 0.75
CA TRP A 58 -20.23 11.57 -0.03
C TRP A 58 -21.64 12.14 -0.28
N GLY A 59 -21.95 13.32 0.25
CA GLY A 59 -23.28 13.89 0.17
C GLY A 59 -24.33 13.12 0.98
N GLY A 60 -25.57 13.59 0.97
CA GLY A 60 -26.65 12.94 1.71
C GLY A 60 -27.25 11.73 0.99
N THR A 61 -27.14 11.69 -0.33
CA THR A 61 -27.75 10.64 -1.17
C THR A 61 -26.90 9.38 -1.20
N LEU A 62 -25.58 9.49 -1.42
CA LEU A 62 -24.67 8.35 -1.54
C LEU A 62 -24.24 7.78 -0.19
N LEU A 63 -24.16 8.60 0.86
CA LEU A 63 -23.67 8.17 2.16
C LEU A 63 -24.30 6.88 2.71
N PRO A 64 -25.64 6.69 2.69
CA PRO A 64 -26.24 5.44 3.19
C PRO A 64 -25.86 4.23 2.35
N GLU A 65 -25.64 4.39 1.05
CA GLU A 65 -25.22 3.30 0.18
C GLU A 65 -23.77 2.92 0.43
N VAL A 66 -22.87 3.90 0.52
CA VAL A 66 -21.45 3.69 0.88
C VAL A 66 -21.33 2.96 2.22
N GLN A 67 -22.09 3.37 3.24
CA GLN A 67 -22.10 2.71 4.54
C GLN A 67 -22.56 1.24 4.46
N ARG A 68 -23.62 0.95 3.66
CA ARG A 68 -24.07 -0.43 3.43
C ARG A 68 -23.03 -1.25 2.68
N ASN A 69 -22.37 -0.68 1.68
CA ASN A 69 -21.34 -1.35 0.91
C ASN A 69 -20.11 -1.69 1.79
N LEU A 70 -19.65 -0.75 2.63
CA LEU A 70 -18.60 -1.01 3.62
C LEU A 70 -18.97 -2.15 4.57
N ALA A 71 -20.21 -2.17 5.07
CA ALA A 71 -20.69 -3.24 5.94
C ALA A 71 -20.73 -4.58 5.20
N THR A 72 -21.16 -4.61 3.94
CA THR A 72 -21.21 -5.82 3.10
C THR A 72 -19.81 -6.39 2.89
N VAL A 73 -18.83 -5.54 2.56
CA VAL A 73 -17.42 -5.96 2.42
C VAL A 73 -16.89 -6.49 3.74
N ALA A 74 -17.07 -5.78 4.85
CA ALA A 74 -16.62 -6.20 6.17
C ALA A 74 -17.22 -7.53 6.60
N LEU A 75 -18.52 -7.74 6.40
CA LEU A 75 -19.21 -9.00 6.72
C LEU A 75 -18.79 -10.16 5.81
N THR A 76 -18.40 -9.86 4.56
CA THR A 76 -17.88 -10.87 3.65
C THR A 76 -16.49 -11.32 4.08
N ILE A 77 -15.59 -10.41 4.39
CA ILE A 77 -14.25 -10.71 4.91
C ILE A 77 -14.34 -11.44 6.26
N ALA A 78 -15.29 -11.04 7.12
CA ALA A 78 -15.48 -11.66 8.45
C ALA A 78 -15.84 -13.15 8.42
N LYS A 79 -16.16 -13.71 7.25
CA LYS A 79 -16.36 -15.16 7.07
C LYS A 79 -15.02 -15.93 7.04
N TYR A 80 -13.94 -15.26 6.73
CA TYR A 80 -12.62 -15.84 6.49
C TYR A 80 -11.59 -15.41 7.53
N GLU A 81 -11.67 -14.17 8.00
CA GLU A 81 -10.73 -13.63 8.98
C GLU A 81 -11.37 -12.57 9.88
N SER A 82 -10.72 -12.27 11.01
CA SER A 82 -11.21 -11.24 11.93
C SER A 82 -11.14 -9.85 11.30
N VAL A 83 -12.22 -9.08 11.38
CA VAL A 83 -12.26 -7.69 10.90
C VAL A 83 -12.31 -6.73 12.08
N SER A 84 -11.43 -5.73 12.09
CA SER A 84 -11.47 -4.56 12.96
C SER A 84 -11.83 -3.32 12.14
N MET A 85 -12.94 -2.68 12.49
CA MET A 85 -13.46 -1.50 11.80
C MET A 85 -13.28 -0.27 12.71
N LEU A 86 -12.50 0.70 12.26
CA LEU A 86 -12.45 2.01 12.89
C LEU A 86 -13.74 2.76 12.59
N VAL A 87 -14.32 3.40 13.60
CA VAL A 87 -15.65 4.03 13.46
C VAL A 87 -15.65 5.35 14.22
N ARG A 88 -16.16 6.41 13.61
CA ARG A 88 -16.43 7.67 14.32
C ARG A 88 -17.51 7.45 15.39
N GLU A 89 -17.45 8.21 16.46
CA GLU A 89 -18.39 8.08 17.56
C GLU A 89 -19.86 8.29 17.11
N GLU A 90 -20.09 9.28 16.24
CA GLU A 90 -21.40 9.59 15.68
C GLU A 90 -21.97 8.50 14.77
N ASP A 91 -21.11 7.67 14.15
CA ASP A 91 -21.55 6.58 13.27
C ASP A 91 -21.63 5.23 13.97
N TYR A 92 -21.22 5.14 15.24
CA TYR A 92 -21.08 3.86 15.94
C TYR A 92 -22.39 3.05 16.01
N ALA A 93 -23.52 3.73 16.26
CA ALA A 93 -24.84 3.07 16.30
C ALA A 93 -25.23 2.50 14.93
N THR A 94 -25.00 3.26 13.86
CA THR A 94 -25.24 2.83 12.47
C THR A 94 -24.37 1.63 12.11
N ALA A 95 -23.07 1.71 12.35
CA ALA A 95 -22.13 0.64 12.10
C ALA A 95 -22.51 -0.63 12.89
N ARG A 96 -22.88 -0.49 14.16
CA ARG A 96 -23.32 -1.62 15.01
C ARG A 96 -24.61 -2.26 14.49
N THR A 97 -25.55 -1.46 14.00
CA THR A 97 -26.79 -1.97 13.39
C THR A 97 -26.51 -2.77 12.12
N LEU A 98 -25.61 -2.27 11.26
CA LEU A 98 -25.30 -2.90 9.97
C LEU A 98 -24.44 -4.20 10.13
N MET A 99 -23.51 -4.22 11.06
CA MET A 99 -22.49 -5.29 11.15
C MET A 99 -22.67 -6.21 12.39
N GLY A 100 -23.53 -5.86 13.31
CA GLY A 100 -23.78 -6.66 14.52
C GLY A 100 -22.50 -6.91 15.33
N LYS A 101 -22.32 -8.16 15.77
CA LYS A 101 -21.13 -8.60 16.53
C LYS A 101 -20.06 -9.27 15.66
N ALA A 102 -20.32 -9.43 14.34
CA ALA A 102 -19.40 -10.11 13.45
C ALA A 102 -18.12 -9.30 13.17
N VAL A 103 -18.19 -7.98 13.35
CA VAL A 103 -17.08 -7.04 13.15
C VAL A 103 -16.74 -6.35 14.47
N ASN A 104 -15.45 -6.28 14.79
CA ASN A 104 -14.94 -5.58 15.97
C ASN A 104 -14.90 -4.07 15.69
N LEU A 105 -15.81 -3.30 16.25
CA LEU A 105 -15.88 -1.85 16.10
C LEU A 105 -14.97 -1.16 17.12
N ILE A 106 -14.10 -0.26 16.63
CA ILE A 106 -13.14 0.48 17.45
C ILE A 106 -13.37 1.97 17.23
N PRO A 107 -13.76 2.75 18.24
CA PRO A 107 -13.91 4.19 18.10
C PRO A 107 -12.60 4.86 17.69
N CYS A 108 -12.66 5.68 16.62
CA CYS A 108 -11.53 6.43 16.13
C CYS A 108 -12.03 7.65 15.33
N PRO A 109 -11.46 8.85 15.56
CA PRO A 109 -11.73 9.99 14.68
C PRO A 109 -11.23 9.70 13.27
N LEU A 110 -12.07 9.97 12.25
CA LEU A 110 -11.77 9.75 10.83
C LEU A 110 -12.28 10.94 10.02
N ASP A 111 -11.61 11.22 8.91
CA ASP A 111 -12.10 12.15 7.88
C ASP A 111 -12.82 11.39 6.77
N ASP A 112 -12.32 10.20 6.35
CA ASP A 112 -12.96 9.33 5.36
C ASP A 112 -12.68 7.83 5.63
N LEU A 113 -12.90 6.96 4.62
CA LEU A 113 -12.99 5.51 4.72
C LEU A 113 -11.76 4.72 4.20
N TRP A 114 -10.79 5.37 3.60
CA TRP A 114 -9.74 4.79 2.76
C TRP A 114 -8.60 4.13 3.57
N MET A 115 -8.92 3.02 4.26
CA MET A 115 -7.95 2.34 5.15
C MET A 115 -6.68 1.87 4.44
N ARG A 116 -6.73 1.55 3.16
CA ARG A 116 -5.56 1.19 2.36
C ARG A 116 -4.52 2.30 2.40
N ASP A 117 -4.97 3.56 2.39
CA ASP A 117 -4.11 4.74 2.28
C ASP A 117 -3.75 5.35 3.64
N ILE A 118 -4.74 5.42 4.54
CA ILE A 118 -4.56 6.04 5.86
C ILE A 118 -3.98 5.09 6.91
N GLY A 119 -4.03 3.77 6.65
CA GLY A 119 -3.49 2.73 7.52
C GLY A 119 -1.96 2.64 7.48
N PRO A 120 -1.35 1.92 8.43
CA PRO A 120 0.08 1.63 8.34
C PRO A 120 0.35 0.57 7.28
N VAL A 121 1.45 0.71 6.54
CA VAL A 121 2.01 -0.41 5.79
C VAL A 121 2.74 -1.32 6.76
N PHE A 122 2.26 -2.54 6.91
CA PHE A 122 2.88 -3.51 7.81
C PHE A 122 4.08 -4.19 7.16
N VAL A 123 5.13 -4.35 7.96
CA VAL A 123 6.31 -5.13 7.61
C VAL A 123 6.61 -6.13 8.75
N VAL A 124 7.21 -7.24 8.38
CA VAL A 124 7.53 -8.33 9.31
C VAL A 124 9.00 -8.71 9.23
N THR A 125 9.48 -9.47 10.22
CA THR A 125 10.79 -10.11 10.18
C THR A 125 10.62 -11.63 10.14
N GLU A 126 11.65 -12.37 9.68
CA GLU A 126 11.66 -13.84 9.73
C GLU A 126 11.46 -14.38 11.15
N ALA A 127 11.88 -13.64 12.17
CA ALA A 127 11.70 -14.00 13.58
C ALA A 127 10.29 -13.72 14.14
N GLY A 128 9.35 -13.27 13.29
CA GLY A 128 7.97 -12.95 13.66
C GLY A 128 7.77 -11.56 14.29
N GLY A 129 8.77 -10.68 14.21
CA GLY A 129 8.63 -9.26 14.53
C GLY A 129 7.63 -8.60 13.56
N LYS A 130 6.89 -7.59 14.06
CA LYS A 130 5.93 -6.83 13.26
C LYS A 130 6.09 -5.33 13.52
N ALA A 131 6.17 -4.55 12.44
CA ALA A 131 6.14 -3.10 12.51
C ALA A 131 5.11 -2.50 11.55
N GLY A 132 4.69 -1.27 11.82
CA GLY A 132 3.84 -0.47 10.97
C GLY A 132 4.57 0.81 10.53
N ILE A 133 4.65 1.03 9.23
CA ILE A 133 5.20 2.23 8.62
C ILE A 133 4.04 3.20 8.39
N GLY A 134 4.11 4.39 8.97
CA GLY A 134 3.21 5.49 8.64
C GLY A 134 3.88 6.39 7.61
N PHE A 135 3.37 6.42 6.39
CA PHE A 135 3.92 7.20 5.28
C PHE A 135 3.44 8.65 5.24
N ASN A 136 3.07 9.24 6.39
CA ASN A 136 2.70 10.65 6.52
C ASN A 136 1.58 11.09 5.57
N PHE A 137 0.50 10.32 5.52
CA PHE A 137 -0.66 10.62 4.69
C PHE A 137 -1.06 12.10 4.77
N ASN A 138 -1.20 12.74 3.61
CA ASN A 138 -1.49 14.17 3.49
C ASN A 138 -2.71 14.48 2.61
N GLY A 139 -3.70 13.56 2.57
CA GLY A 139 -4.91 13.77 1.78
C GLY A 139 -4.68 13.74 0.27
N TRP A 140 -3.81 12.85 -0.20
CA TRP A 140 -3.41 12.71 -1.60
C TRP A 140 -2.83 14.00 -2.21
N GLY A 141 -2.00 14.70 -1.43
CA GLY A 141 -1.44 15.98 -1.85
C GLY A 141 -2.36 17.15 -1.52
N GLU A 142 -2.97 17.13 -0.32
CA GLU A 142 -3.86 18.18 0.22
C GLU A 142 -5.15 18.40 -0.60
N LYS A 143 -5.59 17.37 -1.34
CA LYS A 143 -6.82 17.42 -2.14
C LYS A 143 -8.08 17.15 -1.30
N GLN A 144 -7.93 16.58 -0.10
CA GLN A 144 -9.01 16.28 0.83
C GLN A 144 -8.56 16.57 2.27
N ASP A 145 -9.51 16.84 3.17
CA ASP A 145 -9.24 16.94 4.62
C ASP A 145 -8.61 15.63 5.13
N PHE A 146 -7.57 15.72 5.95
CA PHE A 146 -6.81 14.55 6.41
C PHE A 146 -6.27 14.63 7.85
N ASP A 147 -6.62 15.67 8.60
CA ASP A 147 -6.05 15.90 9.94
C ASP A 147 -6.26 14.74 10.93
N ARG A 148 -7.36 14.00 10.78
CA ARG A 148 -7.69 12.81 11.57
C ARG A 148 -7.06 11.57 10.97
N ASP A 149 -7.20 11.41 9.67
CA ASP A 149 -6.72 10.27 8.89
C ASP A 149 -5.19 10.14 8.95
N ALA A 150 -4.45 11.24 8.95
CA ALA A 150 -3.00 11.26 9.16
C ALA A 150 -2.51 10.60 10.48
N LYS A 151 -3.42 10.41 11.46
CA LYS A 151 -3.10 9.78 12.75
C LYS A 151 -3.43 8.30 12.79
N VAL A 152 -4.18 7.80 11.81
CA VAL A 152 -4.71 6.42 11.79
C VAL A 152 -3.59 5.39 11.73
N ALA A 153 -2.56 5.59 10.90
CA ALA A 153 -1.43 4.65 10.82
C ALA A 153 -0.77 4.42 12.19
N GLY A 154 -0.53 5.50 12.95
CA GLY A 154 0.04 5.40 14.30
C GLY A 154 -0.91 4.73 15.30
N PHE A 155 -2.20 5.02 15.22
CA PHE A 155 -3.23 4.41 16.07
C PHE A 155 -3.35 2.90 15.82
N VAL A 156 -3.42 2.48 14.56
CA VAL A 156 -3.53 1.06 14.18
C VAL A 156 -2.27 0.29 14.53
N ALA A 157 -1.07 0.84 14.26
CA ALA A 157 0.19 0.22 14.65
C ALA A 157 0.22 -0.05 16.17
N LYS A 158 -0.08 0.96 17.00
CA LYS A 158 -0.15 0.84 18.44
C LYS A 158 -1.19 -0.22 18.90
N THR A 159 -2.41 -0.15 18.35
CA THR A 159 -3.51 -1.05 18.71
C THR A 159 -3.22 -2.49 18.32
N SER A 160 -2.50 -2.71 17.25
CA SER A 160 -2.08 -4.04 16.78
C SER A 160 -0.82 -4.57 17.47
N GLY A 161 -0.19 -3.80 18.37
CA GLY A 161 1.07 -4.16 19.03
C GLY A 161 2.26 -4.21 18.09
N ALA A 162 2.22 -3.45 16.99
CA ALA A 162 3.32 -3.34 16.02
C ALA A 162 4.30 -2.23 16.46
N GLU A 163 5.59 -2.45 16.23
CA GLU A 163 6.59 -1.38 16.32
C GLU A 163 6.27 -0.27 15.31
N ARG A 164 6.69 0.95 15.58
CA ARG A 164 6.48 2.07 14.65
C ARG A 164 7.76 2.41 13.93
N ILE A 165 7.78 2.25 12.61
CA ILE A 165 8.85 2.75 11.76
C ILE A 165 8.43 4.12 11.19
N ARG A 166 9.36 5.07 11.24
CA ARG A 166 9.17 6.42 10.69
C ARG A 166 9.98 6.62 9.43
N THR A 167 9.44 7.42 8.53
CA THR A 167 10.09 7.90 7.32
C THR A 167 9.71 9.36 7.08
N ASN A 168 10.42 10.04 6.19
CA ASN A 168 10.05 11.37 5.72
C ASN A 168 9.22 11.31 4.42
N LEU A 169 9.07 10.14 3.81
CA LEU A 169 8.26 10.00 2.60
C LEU A 169 6.77 10.18 2.91
N VAL A 170 6.11 10.89 2.05
CA VAL A 170 4.66 10.96 1.95
C VAL A 170 4.23 9.99 0.86
N LEU A 171 3.39 9.01 1.22
CA LEU A 171 2.90 7.98 0.31
C LEU A 171 1.65 7.32 0.92
N GLU A 172 0.92 6.63 0.12
CA GLU A 172 -0.25 5.84 0.51
C GLU A 172 -0.03 4.35 0.20
N GLY A 173 -0.68 3.48 0.97
CA GLY A 173 -0.59 2.03 0.76
C GLY A 173 -1.09 1.58 -0.61
N GLY A 174 -2.05 2.31 -1.22
CA GLY A 174 -2.53 2.07 -2.58
C GLY A 174 -1.49 2.35 -3.66
N GLY A 175 -0.48 3.18 -3.35
CA GLY A 175 0.67 3.44 -4.23
C GLY A 175 1.74 2.35 -4.21
N ILE A 176 1.60 1.31 -3.37
CA ILE A 176 2.61 0.25 -3.18
C ILE A 176 2.00 -1.11 -3.50
N GLU A 177 2.62 -1.85 -4.40
CA GLU A 177 2.29 -3.25 -4.66
C GLU A 177 3.56 -4.11 -4.54
N VAL A 178 3.50 -5.24 -3.83
CA VAL A 178 4.65 -6.12 -3.58
C VAL A 178 4.31 -7.58 -3.84
N ASP A 179 5.33 -8.38 -4.20
CA ASP A 179 5.22 -9.83 -4.38
C ASP A 179 5.61 -10.65 -3.14
N GLY A 180 5.96 -9.99 -2.03
CA GLY A 180 6.48 -10.65 -0.83
C GLY A 180 7.88 -11.26 -0.97
N GLN A 181 8.50 -11.20 -2.16
CA GLN A 181 9.80 -11.78 -2.49
C GLN A 181 10.83 -10.72 -2.94
N GLY A 182 10.65 -9.47 -2.49
CA GLY A 182 11.61 -8.40 -2.73
C GLY A 182 11.34 -7.57 -3.98
N THR A 183 10.22 -7.79 -4.69
CA THR A 183 9.83 -6.96 -5.83
C THR A 183 8.67 -6.03 -5.45
N ALA A 184 8.76 -4.77 -5.86
CA ALA A 184 7.62 -3.85 -5.83
C ALA A 184 7.30 -3.28 -7.21
N ILE A 185 6.03 -2.92 -7.42
CA ILE A 185 5.55 -2.08 -8.50
C ILE A 185 5.08 -0.76 -7.88
N ILE A 186 5.55 0.38 -8.40
CA ILE A 186 5.25 1.70 -7.85
C ILE A 186 5.06 2.70 -8.99
N ALA A 187 3.98 3.50 -8.94
CA ALA A 187 3.72 4.56 -9.89
C ALA A 187 4.52 5.84 -9.52
N GLU A 188 5.30 6.35 -10.50
CA GLU A 188 6.11 7.56 -10.33
C GLU A 188 5.25 8.80 -10.10
N SER A 189 4.13 8.91 -10.84
CA SER A 189 3.20 10.04 -10.75
C SER A 189 2.62 10.28 -9.36
N CYS A 190 2.50 9.23 -8.56
CA CYS A 190 2.07 9.30 -7.17
C CYS A 190 3.24 9.72 -6.26
N VAL A 191 4.24 8.86 -6.09
CA VAL A 191 5.28 9.05 -5.04
C VAL A 191 6.28 10.17 -5.35
N LEU A 192 6.59 10.43 -6.62
CA LEU A 192 7.52 11.50 -7.03
C LEU A 192 6.81 12.83 -7.33
N ASN A 193 5.53 12.92 -6.99
CA ASN A 193 4.77 14.14 -7.14
C ASN A 193 5.24 15.21 -6.13
N SER A 194 5.32 16.46 -6.59
CA SER A 194 5.71 17.59 -5.74
C SER A 194 4.71 17.90 -4.63
N ASN A 195 3.46 17.47 -4.77
CA ASN A 195 2.43 17.60 -3.72
C ASN A 195 2.59 16.57 -2.60
N ARG A 196 3.51 15.61 -2.72
CA ARG A 196 3.88 14.64 -1.69
C ARG A 196 5.34 14.77 -1.28
N ASN A 197 6.26 14.67 -2.22
CA ASN A 197 7.70 14.61 -1.96
C ASN A 197 8.46 15.64 -2.81
N PRO A 198 8.30 16.94 -2.54
CA PRO A 198 8.93 17.99 -3.35
C PRO A 198 10.46 17.86 -3.33
N GLY A 199 11.06 17.80 -4.52
CA GLY A 199 12.51 17.73 -4.69
C GLY A 199 13.16 16.39 -4.36
N VAL A 200 12.37 15.35 -4.06
CA VAL A 200 12.91 14.00 -3.83
C VAL A 200 13.23 13.34 -5.17
N GLU A 201 14.50 13.01 -5.36
CA GLU A 201 14.97 12.28 -6.54
C GLU A 201 14.53 10.82 -6.52
N LYS A 202 14.18 10.26 -7.69
CA LYS A 202 13.74 8.85 -7.85
C LYS A 202 14.71 7.85 -7.22
N ALA A 203 16.02 8.06 -7.38
CA ALA A 203 17.04 7.19 -6.82
C ALA A 203 17.01 7.20 -5.29
N ALA A 204 16.90 8.38 -4.65
CA ALA A 204 16.83 8.52 -3.20
C ALA A 204 15.53 7.93 -2.64
N CYS A 205 14.41 8.17 -3.31
CA CYS A 205 13.12 7.55 -2.98
C CYS A 205 13.21 6.02 -3.04
N GLY A 206 13.81 5.48 -4.11
CA GLY A 206 13.98 4.04 -4.27
C GLY A 206 14.86 3.40 -3.20
N VAL A 207 15.93 4.08 -2.75
CA VAL A 207 16.78 3.60 -1.65
C VAL A 207 15.98 3.51 -0.35
N GLU A 208 15.21 4.56 -0.03
CA GLU A 208 14.40 4.58 1.21
C GLU A 208 13.28 3.52 1.16
N LEU A 209 12.57 3.37 0.05
CA LEU A 209 11.53 2.35 -0.11
C LEU A 209 12.11 0.92 0.03
N LYS A 210 13.28 0.65 -0.58
CA LYS A 210 13.97 -0.63 -0.43
C LYS A 210 14.32 -0.92 1.03
N ARG A 211 14.84 0.07 1.73
CA ARG A 211 15.17 -0.05 3.16
C ARG A 211 13.94 -0.33 4.02
N LEU A 212 12.83 0.38 3.77
CA LEU A 212 11.61 0.28 4.57
C LEU A 212 10.87 -1.02 4.35
N LEU A 213 10.79 -1.48 3.10
CA LEU A 213 9.94 -2.59 2.68
C LEU A 213 10.71 -3.90 2.41
N GLY A 214 12.04 -3.90 2.59
CA GLY A 214 12.87 -5.07 2.33
C GLY A 214 12.96 -5.43 0.84
N LEU A 215 12.96 -4.43 -0.04
CA LEU A 215 12.93 -4.66 -1.48
C LEU A 215 14.34 -4.77 -2.06
N GLU A 216 14.48 -5.65 -3.04
CA GLU A 216 15.67 -5.74 -3.90
C GLU A 216 15.44 -5.02 -5.23
N LYS A 217 14.17 -4.99 -5.70
CA LYS A 217 13.79 -4.42 -6.99
C LYS A 217 12.51 -3.61 -6.93
N ILE A 218 12.49 -2.48 -7.65
CA ILE A 218 11.30 -1.69 -7.89
C ILE A 218 11.07 -1.60 -9.40
N ILE A 219 9.90 -2.01 -9.85
CA ILE A 219 9.41 -1.80 -11.20
C ILE A 219 8.63 -0.50 -11.19
N TRP A 220 9.21 0.53 -11.79
CA TRP A 220 8.60 1.85 -11.86
C TRP A 220 7.65 1.94 -13.03
N LEU A 221 6.40 2.33 -12.76
CA LEU A 221 5.40 2.67 -13.77
C LEU A 221 5.27 4.20 -13.83
N PRO A 222 5.17 4.83 -15.02
CA PRO A 222 5.04 6.27 -15.11
C PRO A 222 3.82 6.81 -14.37
N GLY A 223 2.67 6.15 -14.46
CA GLY A 223 1.40 6.66 -13.97
C GLY A 223 0.97 7.94 -14.70
N ILE A 224 -0.03 8.64 -14.17
CA ILE A 224 -0.53 9.91 -14.71
C ILE A 224 -1.00 10.83 -13.59
N GLN A 225 -0.54 12.08 -13.59
CA GLN A 225 -0.92 13.08 -12.59
C GLN A 225 -2.23 13.78 -12.95
N GLY A 226 -3.01 14.15 -11.92
CA GLY A 226 -4.14 15.07 -12.04
C GLY A 226 -5.33 14.51 -12.82
N LYS A 227 -5.43 13.19 -12.97
CA LYS A 227 -6.57 12.52 -13.62
C LYS A 227 -7.48 11.81 -12.62
N ASP A 228 -6.98 11.57 -11.43
CA ASP A 228 -7.73 11.10 -10.27
C ASP A 228 -7.19 11.76 -8.99
N ILE A 229 -7.88 11.56 -7.87
CA ILE A 229 -7.49 12.14 -6.59
C ILE A 229 -6.13 11.65 -6.11
N THR A 230 -5.72 10.43 -6.50
CA THR A 230 -4.51 9.75 -6.04
C THR A 230 -3.26 10.10 -6.85
N ASP A 231 -3.41 10.72 -8.01
CA ASP A 231 -2.35 10.92 -9.03
C ASP A 231 -1.82 9.59 -9.59
N GLY A 232 -2.70 8.60 -9.74
CA GLY A 232 -2.38 7.33 -10.38
C GLY A 232 -1.78 6.30 -9.41
N HIS A 233 -2.54 5.86 -8.42
CA HIS A 233 -2.14 4.77 -7.53
C HIS A 233 -1.83 3.47 -8.28
N THR A 234 -0.87 2.72 -7.79
CA THR A 234 -0.46 1.43 -8.37
C THR A 234 -1.58 0.40 -8.36
N ASP A 235 -2.42 0.37 -7.32
CA ASP A 235 -3.51 -0.59 -7.16
C ASP A 235 -4.67 -0.41 -8.15
N PHE A 236 -4.67 0.68 -8.94
CA PHE A 236 -5.52 0.85 -10.11
C PHE A 236 -4.93 0.27 -11.39
N TYR A 237 -3.61 0.10 -11.45
CA TYR A 237 -2.91 -0.26 -12.69
C TYR A 237 -2.33 -1.65 -12.69
N ALA A 238 -1.80 -2.13 -11.56
CA ALA A 238 -1.13 -3.42 -11.51
C ALA A 238 -1.11 -4.02 -10.10
N ARG A 239 -1.48 -5.29 -9.98
CA ARG A 239 -1.47 -6.05 -8.74
C ARG A 239 -0.80 -7.41 -8.94
N PHE A 240 -0.02 -7.86 -7.96
CA PHE A 240 0.46 -9.24 -7.96
C PHE A 240 -0.67 -10.20 -7.58
N ALA A 241 -0.94 -11.19 -8.44
CA ALA A 241 -1.80 -12.32 -8.08
C ALA A 241 -1.02 -13.39 -7.30
N LYS A 242 0.28 -13.42 -7.50
CA LYS A 242 1.30 -14.20 -6.79
C LYS A 242 2.69 -13.80 -7.34
N PRO A 243 3.79 -14.18 -6.68
CA PRO A 243 5.13 -13.93 -7.20
C PRO A 243 5.29 -14.33 -8.67
N GLY A 244 5.81 -13.40 -9.50
CA GLY A 244 5.99 -13.59 -10.94
C GLY A 244 4.72 -13.48 -11.80
N VAL A 245 3.54 -13.25 -11.22
CA VAL A 245 2.27 -13.09 -11.97
C VAL A 245 1.61 -11.77 -11.59
N VAL A 246 1.46 -10.87 -12.57
CA VAL A 246 0.84 -9.55 -12.40
C VAL A 246 -0.47 -9.50 -13.17
N VAL A 247 -1.53 -9.03 -12.52
CA VAL A 247 -2.77 -8.58 -13.16
C VAL A 247 -2.62 -7.10 -13.45
N ALA A 248 -2.81 -6.70 -14.71
CA ALA A 248 -2.62 -5.31 -15.14
C ALA A 248 -3.85 -4.77 -15.86
N GLY A 249 -4.24 -3.55 -15.52
CA GLY A 249 -5.33 -2.83 -16.17
C GLY A 249 -4.95 -2.34 -17.55
N TYR A 250 -5.89 -2.34 -18.44
CA TYR A 250 -5.75 -1.79 -19.78
C TYR A 250 -7.03 -1.08 -20.21
N ASP A 251 -6.91 0.15 -20.65
CA ASP A 251 -8.00 0.87 -21.27
C ASP A 251 -7.90 0.76 -22.80
N PRO A 252 -8.84 0.07 -23.46
CA PRO A 252 -8.79 -0.14 -24.90
C PRO A 252 -9.24 1.09 -25.71
N ASP A 253 -9.92 2.09 -25.10
CA ASP A 253 -10.39 3.27 -25.81
C ASP A 253 -9.24 4.27 -26.08
N PRO A 254 -8.80 4.46 -27.34
CA PRO A 254 -7.72 5.38 -27.67
C PRO A 254 -8.04 6.85 -27.39
N LYS A 255 -9.28 7.19 -27.08
CA LYS A 255 -9.70 8.53 -26.67
C LYS A 255 -9.65 8.75 -25.16
N SER A 256 -9.58 7.68 -24.40
CA SER A 256 -9.46 7.76 -22.96
C SER A 256 -8.09 8.31 -22.56
N PHE A 257 -8.07 9.08 -21.47
CA PHE A 257 -6.83 9.59 -20.89
C PHE A 257 -5.91 8.46 -20.39
N ASP A 258 -6.49 7.29 -20.01
CA ASP A 258 -5.75 6.16 -19.48
C ASP A 258 -5.15 5.24 -20.55
N HIS A 259 -5.61 5.31 -21.82
CA HIS A 259 -5.16 4.40 -22.86
C HIS A 259 -3.64 4.41 -23.05
N ALA A 260 -3.06 5.60 -23.19
CA ALA A 260 -1.62 5.71 -23.45
C ALA A 260 -0.78 5.25 -22.27
N VAL A 261 -1.18 5.60 -21.04
CA VAL A 261 -0.45 5.22 -19.82
C VAL A 261 -0.57 3.73 -19.54
N THR A 262 -1.75 3.14 -19.68
CA THR A 262 -1.94 1.69 -19.48
C THR A 262 -1.24 0.86 -20.54
N THR A 263 -1.21 1.31 -21.80
CA THR A 263 -0.38 0.71 -22.85
C THR A 263 1.10 0.71 -22.44
N ARG A 264 1.62 1.85 -21.97
CA ARG A 264 3.00 1.96 -21.52
C ARG A 264 3.31 1.09 -20.31
N HIS A 265 2.37 0.98 -19.37
CA HIS A 265 2.50 0.08 -18.21
C HIS A 265 2.64 -1.39 -18.66
N LEU A 266 1.82 -1.84 -19.62
CA LEU A 266 1.90 -3.20 -20.15
C LEU A 266 3.24 -3.49 -20.83
N GLU A 267 3.79 -2.54 -21.58
CA GLU A 267 5.12 -2.68 -22.19
C GLU A 267 6.20 -2.88 -21.13
N ILE A 268 6.20 -2.04 -20.07
CA ILE A 268 7.16 -2.10 -18.96
C ILE A 268 7.04 -3.44 -18.23
N LEU A 269 5.82 -3.82 -17.84
CA LEU A 269 5.58 -5.05 -17.08
C LEU A 269 5.97 -6.30 -17.86
N ARG A 270 5.67 -6.36 -19.17
CA ARG A 270 6.05 -7.49 -20.04
C ARG A 270 7.56 -7.62 -20.27
N ALA A 271 8.29 -6.50 -20.20
CA ALA A 271 9.74 -6.48 -20.31
C ALA A 271 10.46 -6.68 -18.98
N ALA A 272 9.75 -6.60 -17.85
CA ALA A 272 10.33 -6.66 -16.53
C ALA A 272 10.60 -8.11 -16.06
N THR A 273 11.56 -8.22 -15.16
CA THR A 273 11.74 -9.39 -14.30
C THR A 273 11.50 -9.01 -12.85
N ASP A 274 11.16 -9.96 -11.99
CA ASP A 274 11.13 -9.76 -10.55
C ASP A 274 12.55 -9.75 -9.91
N ALA A 275 12.61 -9.67 -8.59
CA ALA A 275 13.87 -9.67 -7.83
C ALA A 275 14.65 -10.99 -7.98
N GLU A 276 13.98 -12.10 -8.26
CA GLU A 276 14.59 -13.41 -8.50
C GLU A 276 15.00 -13.63 -9.97
N GLY A 277 14.80 -12.63 -10.84
CA GLY A 277 15.15 -12.71 -12.26
C GLY A 277 14.11 -13.42 -13.14
N ARG A 278 12.91 -13.77 -12.59
CA ARG A 278 11.83 -14.39 -13.37
C ARG A 278 11.13 -13.34 -14.22
N SER A 279 10.90 -13.61 -15.49
CA SER A 279 10.05 -12.77 -16.33
C SER A 279 8.61 -12.77 -15.81
N LEU A 280 7.98 -11.59 -15.76
CA LEU A 280 6.60 -11.47 -15.29
C LEU A 280 5.61 -12.06 -16.29
N LYS A 281 4.68 -12.89 -15.79
CA LYS A 281 3.47 -13.25 -16.52
C LYS A 281 2.44 -12.15 -16.30
N VAL A 282 2.12 -11.39 -17.34
CA VAL A 282 1.13 -10.31 -17.26
C VAL A 282 -0.22 -10.81 -17.76
N VAL A 283 -1.23 -10.76 -16.87
CA VAL A 283 -2.64 -11.03 -17.18
C VAL A 283 -3.33 -9.68 -17.32
N VAL A 284 -3.92 -9.41 -18.48
CA VAL A 284 -4.56 -8.12 -18.77
C VAL A 284 -6.04 -8.21 -18.43
N LEU A 285 -6.55 -7.21 -17.69
CA LEU A 285 -7.97 -6.95 -17.51
C LEU A 285 -8.30 -5.63 -18.18
N GLU A 286 -9.24 -5.67 -19.13
CA GLU A 286 -9.75 -4.46 -19.76
C GLU A 286 -10.62 -3.67 -18.79
N ALA A 287 -10.50 -2.34 -18.83
CA ALA A 287 -11.35 -1.44 -18.08
C ALA A 287 -12.82 -1.58 -18.52
N PRO A 288 -13.80 -1.29 -17.63
CA PRO A 288 -15.21 -1.31 -18.01
C PRO A 288 -15.48 -0.26 -19.11
N SER A 289 -16.20 -0.67 -20.16
CA SER A 289 -16.59 0.22 -21.26
C SER A 289 -17.68 1.20 -20.87
N ASP A 290 -18.48 0.85 -19.87
CA ASP A 290 -19.65 1.60 -19.43
C ASP A 290 -19.64 1.77 -17.91
N VAL A 291 -19.90 3.00 -17.47
CA VAL A 291 -20.13 3.35 -16.08
C VAL A 291 -21.58 3.81 -15.95
N ARG A 292 -22.25 3.44 -14.86
CA ARG A 292 -23.63 3.90 -14.62
C ARG A 292 -23.67 5.41 -14.55
N GLU A 293 -24.64 6.03 -15.24
CA GLU A 293 -24.74 7.50 -15.31
C GLU A 293 -24.77 8.19 -13.95
N GLU A 294 -25.42 7.57 -12.95
CA GLU A 294 -25.48 8.12 -11.59
C GLU A 294 -24.14 8.19 -10.85
N TYR A 295 -23.11 7.46 -11.34
CA TYR A 295 -21.75 7.47 -10.78
C TYR A 295 -20.71 8.07 -11.72
N ALA A 296 -21.10 8.39 -12.96
CA ALA A 296 -20.19 8.98 -13.93
C ALA A 296 -19.77 10.39 -13.50
N SER A 297 -18.50 10.58 -13.27
CA SER A 297 -17.85 11.87 -13.02
C SER A 297 -16.42 11.83 -13.54
N ASP A 298 -15.83 13.02 -13.73
CA ASP A 298 -14.44 13.12 -14.18
C ASP A 298 -13.44 12.52 -13.17
N ASP A 299 -13.87 12.37 -11.90
CA ASP A 299 -13.05 11.83 -10.81
C ASP A 299 -13.34 10.34 -10.53
N PHE A 300 -14.26 9.71 -11.27
CA PHE A 300 -14.64 8.32 -11.02
C PHE A 300 -13.68 7.35 -11.71
N ALA A 301 -12.86 6.69 -10.93
CA ALA A 301 -11.96 5.64 -11.40
C ALA A 301 -12.69 4.30 -11.46
N ALA A 302 -13.00 3.83 -12.68
CA ALA A 302 -13.59 2.53 -12.93
C ALA A 302 -12.53 1.48 -13.25
N GLY A 303 -12.49 0.37 -12.50
CA GLY A 303 -11.50 -0.67 -12.72
C GLY A 303 -11.82 -1.96 -11.97
N TYR A 304 -11.19 -3.06 -12.39
CA TYR A 304 -11.37 -4.39 -11.80
C TYR A 304 -10.16 -4.87 -11.00
N ILE A 305 -9.10 -4.06 -10.90
CA ILE A 305 -7.82 -4.47 -10.33
C ILE A 305 -7.74 -4.20 -8.83
N ASN A 306 -8.45 -3.19 -8.34
CA ASN A 306 -8.45 -2.86 -6.93
C ASN A 306 -9.27 -3.89 -6.15
N PHE A 307 -8.63 -4.98 -5.75
CA PHE A 307 -9.21 -6.08 -4.98
C PHE A 307 -8.49 -6.26 -3.63
N TYR A 308 -9.11 -6.97 -2.73
CA TYR A 308 -8.54 -7.42 -1.47
C TYR A 308 -8.52 -8.96 -1.42
N VAL A 309 -7.40 -9.52 -0.97
CA VAL A 309 -7.25 -10.98 -0.78
C VAL A 309 -7.40 -11.28 0.69
N CYS A 310 -8.36 -12.13 1.06
CA CYS A 310 -8.52 -12.59 2.43
C CYS A 310 -8.18 -14.09 2.58
N ASN A 311 -7.92 -14.51 3.84
CA ASN A 311 -7.49 -15.88 4.14
C ASN A 311 -8.47 -16.91 3.58
N GLY A 312 -7.98 -17.81 2.70
CA GLY A 312 -8.74 -18.95 2.22
C GLY A 312 -9.90 -18.62 1.28
N ALA A 313 -9.89 -17.45 0.66
CA ALA A 313 -10.90 -17.03 -0.32
C ALA A 313 -10.28 -16.73 -1.69
#